data_87086eb2a3b9a0cbc9fa0def1f7a268e
#
_entry.id   87086eb2a3b9a0cbc9fa0def1f7a268e
#
_cell.length_a   1.000
_cell.length_b   1.000
_cell.length_c   1.000
_cell.angle_alpha   90.00
_cell.angle_beta   90.00
_cell.angle_gamma   90.00
#
_symmetry.space_group_name_H-M   'P 1'
#
loop_
_entity.id
_entity.type
_entity.pdbx_description
1 polymer ?
#
loop_
_entity_poly.entity_id
_entity_poly.type
_entity_poly.pdbx_seq_one_letter_code
_entity_poly.pdbx_strand_id
1 'polypeptide(L)'
;MFVLMPAVCVELLQCHEKEVTMEKEKKKWFARPPKFRNRIIMMIIGVFLQGLGLSLLRQLDFGTDPCSLLTQGVEAHVPLSFGTCQLLCHLVTFVFVLRFDISYIGFGTIGNMVFLGYISDFFSWIWKMALPEGFFSHTAVMWGLLVPTLVVFIVGAATYMCAGLGSSPYDALPFIISNHFKKVPFKAIRMGWDIAFMIGGILLGAKAGIVTLGVAFFLGPVISLLQKKLQYFLRTETPEAA
;
A
#
# COMPACT_ATOMS: atom_id res chain seq x y z
N MET A 1 5.13 -27.36 -15.24
CA MET A 1 5.07 -26.59 -13.99
C MET A 1 4.62 -25.12 -14.18
N PHE A 2 4.41 -24.64 -15.41
CA PHE A 2 3.99 -23.25 -15.73
C PHE A 2 2.47 -23.11 -16.01
N VAL A 3 1.69 -24.17 -16.03
CA VAL A 3 0.25 -24.15 -16.41
C VAL A 3 -0.68 -24.01 -15.19
N LEU A 4 -0.20 -24.24 -13.95
CA LEU A 4 -1.02 -24.16 -12.73
C LEU A 4 -1.05 -22.75 -12.09
N MET A 5 -0.22 -21.82 -12.53
CA MET A 5 -0.16 -20.45 -12.01
C MET A 5 -1.38 -19.56 -12.38
N PRO A 6 -1.98 -19.66 -13.59
CA PRO A 6 -3.12 -18.82 -13.94
C PRO A 6 -4.41 -19.22 -13.19
N ALA A 7 -4.66 -20.50 -12.93
CA ALA A 7 -5.87 -20.97 -12.26
C ALA A 7 -5.93 -20.54 -10.78
N VAL A 8 -4.82 -20.66 -10.06
CA VAL A 8 -4.70 -20.21 -8.67
C VAL A 8 -4.87 -18.69 -8.55
N CYS A 9 -4.36 -17.93 -9.54
CA CYS A 9 -4.50 -16.48 -9.56
C CYS A 9 -5.96 -16.04 -9.84
N VAL A 10 -6.68 -16.77 -10.68
CA VAL A 10 -8.10 -16.51 -10.97
C VAL A 10 -9.00 -16.89 -9.79
N GLU A 11 -8.76 -18.02 -9.13
CA GLU A 11 -9.47 -18.38 -7.89
C GLU A 11 -9.19 -17.40 -6.75
N LEU A 12 -7.97 -16.87 -6.67
CA LEU A 12 -7.57 -15.87 -5.69
C LEU A 12 -8.29 -14.53 -5.91
N LEU A 13 -8.46 -14.12 -7.16
CA LEU A 13 -9.19 -12.91 -7.54
C LEU A 13 -10.69 -13.09 -7.32
N GLN A 14 -11.26 -14.26 -7.63
CA GLN A 14 -12.67 -14.57 -7.37
C GLN A 14 -12.99 -14.69 -5.88
N CYS A 15 -12.08 -15.19 -5.06
CA CYS A 15 -12.26 -15.23 -3.61
C CYS A 15 -12.24 -13.81 -3.01
N HIS A 16 -11.36 -12.94 -3.49
CA HIS A 16 -11.31 -11.53 -3.10
C HIS A 16 -12.54 -10.76 -3.62
N GLU A 17 -12.99 -11.05 -4.82
CA GLU A 17 -14.21 -10.47 -5.41
C GLU A 17 -15.49 -10.92 -4.68
N LYS A 18 -15.56 -12.17 -4.22
CA LYS A 18 -16.66 -12.68 -3.37
C LYS A 18 -16.63 -12.09 -1.96
N GLU A 19 -15.46 -11.90 -1.34
CA GLU A 19 -15.37 -11.23 -0.04
C GLU A 19 -15.74 -9.74 -0.15
N VAL A 20 -15.32 -9.05 -1.20
CA VAL A 20 -15.70 -7.67 -1.48
C VAL A 20 -17.18 -7.54 -1.85
N THR A 21 -17.79 -8.52 -2.52
CA THR A 21 -19.22 -8.51 -2.86
C THR A 21 -20.12 -8.92 -1.69
N MET A 22 -19.71 -9.82 -0.81
CA MET A 22 -20.44 -10.12 0.43
C MET A 22 -20.34 -8.99 1.46
N GLU A 23 -19.30 -8.18 1.43
CA GLU A 23 -19.13 -7.01 2.30
C GLU A 23 -19.92 -5.77 1.82
N LYS A 24 -20.52 -5.83 0.63
CA LYS A 24 -21.39 -4.76 0.06
C LYS A 24 -22.76 -4.63 0.71
N GLU A 25 -23.18 -5.56 1.57
CA GLU A 25 -24.38 -5.36 2.38
C GLU A 25 -24.17 -4.24 3.41
N LYS A 26 -24.51 -3.00 3.00
CA LYS A 26 -24.69 -1.82 3.87
C LYS A 26 -23.60 -1.61 4.91
N LYS A 27 -22.34 -1.56 4.49
CA LYS A 27 -21.27 -1.11 5.38
C LYS A 27 -21.55 0.35 5.79
N LYS A 28 -22.10 0.53 7.01
CA LYS A 28 -22.20 1.86 7.63
C LYS A 28 -20.80 2.44 7.70
N TRP A 29 -20.63 3.69 7.27
CA TRP A 29 -19.40 4.45 7.45
C TRP A 29 -18.87 4.26 8.85
N PHE A 30 -17.55 4.03 8.98
CA PHE A 30 -16.90 3.80 10.28
C PHE A 30 -17.59 2.72 11.16
N ALA A 31 -18.19 1.70 10.54
CA ALA A 31 -18.69 0.55 11.29
C ALA A 31 -17.54 -0.08 12.08
N ARG A 32 -17.81 -0.38 13.35
CA ARG A 32 -16.86 -1.08 14.21
C ARG A 32 -16.99 -2.59 13.97
N PRO A 33 -16.08 -3.21 13.21
CA PRO A 33 -16.12 -4.64 13.00
C PRO A 33 -15.82 -5.40 14.31
N PRO A 34 -16.15 -6.69 14.41
CA PRO A 34 -15.77 -7.50 15.55
C PRO A 34 -14.25 -7.43 15.79
N LYS A 35 -13.82 -7.47 17.05
CA LYS A 35 -12.42 -7.31 17.49
C LYS A 35 -11.77 -5.98 17.05
N PHE A 36 -12.56 -4.89 17.04
CA PHE A 36 -12.14 -3.57 16.55
C PHE A 36 -10.80 -3.10 17.15
N ARG A 37 -10.55 -3.32 18.45
CA ARG A 37 -9.27 -2.96 19.10
C ARG A 37 -8.07 -3.66 18.47
N ASN A 38 -8.17 -4.95 18.22
CA ASN A 38 -7.08 -5.72 17.61
C ASN A 38 -6.83 -5.26 16.17
N ARG A 39 -7.89 -4.94 15.43
CA ARG A 39 -7.79 -4.41 14.06
C ARG A 39 -7.14 -3.03 14.01
N ILE A 40 -7.43 -2.14 14.97
CA ILE A 40 -6.74 -0.84 15.10
C ILE A 40 -5.25 -1.05 15.40
N ILE A 41 -4.90 -1.94 16.33
CA ILE A 41 -3.51 -2.24 16.64
C ILE A 41 -2.78 -2.76 15.39
N MET A 42 -3.38 -3.69 14.65
CA MET A 42 -2.82 -4.19 13.39
C MET A 42 -2.63 -3.07 12.36
N MET A 43 -3.61 -2.18 12.23
CA MET A 43 -3.52 -1.02 11.34
C MET A 43 -2.34 -0.12 11.73
N ILE A 44 -2.20 0.22 13.01
CA ILE A 44 -1.11 1.07 13.51
C ILE A 44 0.24 0.41 13.26
N ILE A 45 0.40 -0.86 13.61
CA ILE A 45 1.64 -1.62 13.37
C ILE A 45 1.94 -1.68 11.86
N GLY A 46 0.92 -1.97 11.05
CA GLY A 46 1.08 -2.05 9.59
C GLY A 46 1.53 -0.73 8.97
N VAL A 47 0.88 0.38 9.32
CA VAL A 47 1.25 1.72 8.82
C VAL A 47 2.64 2.13 9.32
N PHE A 48 2.98 1.80 10.56
CA PHE A 48 4.30 2.08 11.12
C PHE A 48 5.41 1.32 10.37
N LEU A 49 5.26 0.01 10.17
CA LEU A 49 6.22 -0.80 9.41
C LEU A 49 6.31 -0.36 7.95
N GLN A 50 5.18 -0.02 7.33
CA GLN A 50 5.14 0.48 5.96
C GLN A 50 5.88 1.82 5.84
N GLY A 51 5.67 2.75 6.77
CA GLY A 51 6.37 4.03 6.81
C GLY A 51 7.87 3.90 7.07
N LEU A 52 8.27 2.98 7.95
CA LEU A 52 9.68 2.62 8.19
C LEU A 52 10.32 2.06 6.91
N GLY A 53 9.69 1.08 6.26
CA GLY A 53 10.17 0.52 5.00
C GLY A 53 10.24 1.57 3.89
N LEU A 54 9.23 2.43 3.77
CA LEU A 54 9.22 3.53 2.80
C LEU A 54 10.37 4.51 3.04
N SER A 55 10.66 4.87 4.28
CA SER A 55 11.78 5.77 4.60
C SER A 55 13.12 5.22 4.12
N LEU A 56 13.35 3.91 4.28
CA LEU A 56 14.57 3.24 3.80
C LEU A 56 14.59 3.15 2.27
N LEU A 57 13.46 2.79 1.62
CA LEU A 57 13.39 2.76 0.15
C LEU A 57 13.73 4.11 -0.47
N ARG A 58 13.31 5.21 0.14
CA ARG A 58 13.64 6.57 -0.29
C ARG A 58 15.14 6.88 -0.20
N GLN A 59 15.87 6.27 0.75
CA GLN A 59 17.31 6.46 0.92
C GLN A 59 18.13 5.57 -0.03
N LEU A 60 17.60 4.41 -0.42
CA LEU A 60 18.34 3.43 -1.22
C LEU A 60 18.41 3.75 -2.71
N ASP A 61 17.68 4.75 -3.21
CA ASP A 61 17.67 5.22 -4.60
C ASP A 61 17.34 4.12 -5.67
N PHE A 62 16.77 2.98 -5.24
CA PHE A 62 16.26 1.94 -6.13
C PHE A 62 14.83 2.16 -6.58
N GLY A 63 14.25 3.30 -6.22
CA GLY A 63 12.85 3.64 -6.44
C GLY A 63 11.94 3.19 -5.27
N THR A 64 10.69 3.62 -5.33
CA THR A 64 9.65 3.31 -4.35
C THR A 64 8.40 2.78 -5.05
N ASP A 65 7.32 2.57 -4.32
CA ASP A 65 6.02 2.27 -4.92
C ASP A 65 5.53 3.45 -5.81
N PRO A 66 4.68 3.20 -6.82
CA PRO A 66 4.25 4.22 -7.78
C PRO A 66 3.61 5.46 -7.16
N CYS A 67 2.83 5.31 -6.09
CA CYS A 67 2.21 6.43 -5.39
C CYS A 67 3.28 7.33 -4.73
N SER A 68 4.20 6.71 -4.00
CA SER A 68 5.31 7.42 -3.34
C SER A 68 6.28 8.03 -4.34
N LEU A 69 6.46 7.39 -5.51
CA LEU A 69 7.27 7.95 -6.59
C LEU A 69 6.67 9.26 -7.13
N LEU A 70 5.35 9.28 -7.39
CA LEU A 70 4.67 10.51 -7.79
C LEU A 70 4.82 11.59 -6.71
N THR A 71 4.66 11.20 -5.45
CA THR A 71 4.83 12.13 -4.32
C THR A 71 6.23 12.72 -4.24
N GLN A 72 7.28 11.93 -4.48
CA GLN A 72 8.66 12.42 -4.54
C GLN A 72 8.87 13.40 -5.70
N GLY A 73 8.24 13.13 -6.85
CA GLY A 73 8.24 14.07 -7.97
C GLY A 73 7.60 15.41 -7.60
N VAL A 74 6.49 15.41 -6.87
CA VAL A 74 5.85 16.62 -6.37
C VAL A 74 6.73 17.33 -5.33
N GLU A 75 7.27 16.58 -4.35
CA GLU A 75 8.17 17.09 -3.31
C GLU A 75 9.35 17.87 -3.90
N ALA A 76 9.89 17.42 -5.03
CA ALA A 76 11.02 18.09 -5.70
C ALA A 76 10.70 19.50 -6.22
N HIS A 77 9.42 19.85 -6.39
CA HIS A 77 8.98 21.13 -6.96
C HIS A 77 8.34 22.07 -5.93
N VAL A 78 8.10 21.61 -4.71
CA VAL A 78 7.43 22.42 -3.67
C VAL A 78 8.24 22.38 -2.37
N PRO A 79 8.25 23.47 -1.59
CA PRO A 79 8.98 23.54 -0.31
C PRO A 79 8.18 22.88 0.82
N LEU A 80 7.71 21.65 0.60
CA LEU A 80 6.92 20.89 1.56
C LEU A 80 7.62 19.57 1.86
N SER A 81 7.36 18.99 3.04
CA SER A 81 7.87 17.66 3.37
C SER A 81 7.18 16.58 2.54
N PHE A 82 7.85 15.45 2.37
CA PHE A 82 7.28 14.30 1.67
C PHE A 82 5.91 13.88 2.27
N GLY A 83 5.80 13.84 3.60
CA GLY A 83 4.56 13.49 4.28
C GLY A 83 3.41 14.42 3.93
N THR A 84 3.69 15.73 3.84
CA THR A 84 2.69 16.73 3.43
C THR A 84 2.32 16.56 1.96
N CYS A 85 3.29 16.35 1.07
CA CYS A 85 3.04 16.07 -0.35
C CYS A 85 2.20 14.80 -0.53
N GLN A 86 2.53 13.74 0.23
CA GLN A 86 1.78 12.47 0.19
C GLN A 86 0.35 12.64 0.67
N LEU A 87 0.15 13.40 1.75
CA LEU A 87 -1.19 13.73 2.23
C LEU A 87 -2.00 14.46 1.17
N LEU A 88 -1.41 15.43 0.47
CA LEU A 88 -2.08 16.18 -0.61
C LEU A 88 -2.41 15.26 -1.81
N CYS A 89 -1.49 14.42 -2.24
CA CYS A 89 -1.74 13.43 -3.30
C CYS A 89 -2.88 12.47 -2.92
N HIS A 90 -2.88 11.99 -1.66
CA HIS A 90 -3.97 11.18 -1.15
C HIS A 90 -5.28 11.93 -1.01
N LEU A 91 -5.26 13.22 -0.66
CA LEU A 91 -6.45 14.06 -0.62
C LEU A 91 -7.11 14.18 -2.00
N VAL A 92 -6.32 14.37 -3.05
CA VAL A 92 -6.84 14.41 -4.43
C VAL A 92 -7.53 13.08 -4.76
N THR A 93 -6.86 11.96 -4.54
CA THR A 93 -7.45 10.62 -4.80
C THR A 93 -8.66 10.35 -3.89
N PHE A 94 -8.64 10.83 -2.65
CA PHE A 94 -9.73 10.71 -1.69
C PHE A 94 -11.02 11.42 -2.16
N VAL A 95 -10.91 12.61 -2.76
CA VAL A 95 -12.05 13.31 -3.35
C VAL A 95 -12.73 12.46 -4.42
N PHE A 96 -11.96 11.78 -5.26
CA PHE A 96 -12.53 10.85 -6.24
C PHE A 96 -13.21 9.65 -5.59
N VAL A 97 -12.61 9.06 -4.54
CA VAL A 97 -13.24 7.95 -3.81
C VAL A 97 -14.55 8.40 -3.18
N LEU A 98 -14.60 9.58 -2.56
CA LEU A 98 -15.82 10.16 -2.01
C LEU A 98 -16.93 10.33 -3.06
N ARG A 99 -16.55 10.71 -4.29
CA ARG A 99 -17.53 10.98 -5.37
C ARG A 99 -18.11 9.71 -5.98
N PHE A 100 -17.30 8.62 -6.04
CA PHE A 100 -17.69 7.43 -6.78
C PHE A 100 -18.15 6.28 -5.88
N ASP A 101 -17.42 5.95 -4.82
CA ASP A 101 -17.80 4.88 -3.90
C ASP A 101 -17.10 5.03 -2.54
N ILE A 102 -17.85 5.53 -1.58
CA ILE A 102 -17.40 5.80 -0.22
C ILE A 102 -17.26 4.54 0.64
N SER A 103 -17.73 3.39 0.16
CA SER A 103 -17.70 2.13 0.93
C SER A 103 -16.29 1.63 1.27
N TYR A 104 -15.28 2.09 0.50
CA TYR A 104 -13.87 1.77 0.73
C TYR A 104 -13.21 2.60 1.83
N ILE A 105 -13.90 3.65 2.32
CA ILE A 105 -13.37 4.55 3.34
C ILE A 105 -13.66 4.02 4.75
N GLY A 106 -12.65 4.09 5.59
CA GLY A 106 -12.74 3.71 6.99
C GLY A 106 -11.62 4.31 7.84
N PHE A 107 -11.51 3.87 9.09
CA PHE A 107 -10.45 4.31 10.01
C PHE A 107 -9.05 4.05 9.45
N GLY A 108 -8.86 2.91 8.76
CA GLY A 108 -7.60 2.58 8.12
C GLY A 108 -7.23 3.53 6.99
N THR A 109 -8.21 4.00 6.21
CA THR A 109 -7.99 4.98 5.14
C THR A 109 -7.38 6.26 5.70
N ILE A 110 -7.99 6.81 6.76
CA ILE A 110 -7.50 8.03 7.42
C ILE A 110 -6.14 7.78 8.05
N GLY A 111 -5.99 6.65 8.75
CA GLY A 111 -4.73 6.29 9.39
C GLY A 111 -3.57 6.18 8.39
N ASN A 112 -3.75 5.47 7.29
CA ASN A 112 -2.71 5.35 6.26
C ASN A 112 -2.45 6.69 5.56
N MET A 113 -3.50 7.39 5.13
CA MET A 113 -3.40 8.66 4.40
C MET A 113 -2.63 9.73 5.20
N VAL A 114 -2.89 9.83 6.51
CA VAL A 114 -2.28 10.86 7.35
C VAL A 114 -0.90 10.43 7.85
N PHE A 115 -0.76 9.22 8.38
CA PHE A 115 0.45 8.87 9.13
C PHE A 115 1.57 8.27 8.28
N LEU A 116 1.29 7.60 7.17
CA LEU A 116 2.31 6.91 6.38
C LEU A 116 3.47 7.83 5.96
N GLY A 117 3.14 8.97 5.37
CA GLY A 117 4.14 9.93 4.91
C GLY A 117 4.92 10.58 6.03
N TYR A 118 4.25 10.99 7.11
CA TYR A 118 4.93 11.60 8.27
C TYR A 118 5.81 10.61 9.03
N ILE A 119 5.42 9.33 9.13
CA ILE A 119 6.28 8.29 9.69
C ILE A 119 7.52 8.11 8.81
N SER A 120 7.36 8.12 7.49
CA SER A 120 8.49 8.06 6.56
C SER A 120 9.44 9.26 6.73
N ASP A 121 8.90 10.47 6.87
CA ASP A 121 9.71 11.67 7.13
C ASP A 121 10.44 11.59 8.47
N PHE A 122 9.76 11.15 9.53
CA PHE A 122 10.35 10.97 10.86
C PHE A 122 11.54 10.01 10.83
N PHE A 123 11.40 8.84 10.21
CA PHE A 123 12.52 7.91 10.10
C PHE A 123 13.62 8.43 9.16
N SER A 124 13.27 9.11 8.08
CA SER A 124 14.27 9.75 7.21
C SER A 124 15.10 10.79 7.95
N TRP A 125 14.48 11.52 8.88
CA TRP A 125 15.17 12.44 9.78
C TRP A 125 16.12 11.71 10.75
N ILE A 126 15.66 10.59 11.36
CA ILE A 126 16.51 9.75 12.22
C ILE A 126 17.73 9.24 11.45
N TRP A 127 17.55 8.73 10.23
CA TRP A 127 18.66 8.22 9.43
C TRP A 127 19.70 9.30 9.13
N LYS A 128 19.27 10.52 8.85
CA LYS A 128 20.18 11.66 8.62
C LYS A 128 20.95 12.07 9.87
N MET A 129 20.39 11.87 11.05
CA MET A 129 21.08 12.18 12.31
C MET A 129 21.99 11.04 12.80
N ALA A 130 21.56 9.80 12.64
CA ALA A 130 22.23 8.63 13.23
C ALA A 130 23.34 8.06 12.35
N LEU A 131 23.29 8.29 11.04
CA LEU A 131 24.22 7.68 10.08
C LEU A 131 25.06 8.75 9.39
N PRO A 132 26.34 8.44 9.09
CA PRO A 132 27.23 9.39 8.40
C PRO A 132 26.72 9.67 6.98
N GLU A 133 27.05 10.85 6.48
CA GLU A 133 26.74 11.22 5.09
C GLU A 133 27.32 10.19 4.10
N GLY A 134 26.52 9.79 3.14
CA GLY A 134 26.91 8.78 2.14
C GLY A 134 26.78 7.33 2.59
N PHE A 135 26.31 7.01 3.82
CA PHE A 135 26.13 5.63 4.27
C PHE A 135 25.29 4.80 3.29
N PHE A 136 24.17 5.34 2.84
CA PHE A 136 23.28 4.68 1.88
C PHE A 136 23.79 4.70 0.43
N SER A 137 24.87 5.43 0.13
CA SER A 137 25.49 5.47 -1.20
C SER A 137 26.49 4.31 -1.41
N HIS A 138 26.87 3.59 -0.36
CA HIS A 138 27.74 2.41 -0.49
C HIS A 138 26.98 1.26 -1.12
N THR A 139 27.46 0.73 -2.25
CA THR A 139 26.84 -0.34 -3.01
C THR A 139 26.51 -1.58 -2.16
N ALA A 140 27.41 -1.98 -1.27
CA ALA A 140 27.19 -3.13 -0.38
C ALA A 140 26.01 -2.90 0.59
N VAL A 141 25.87 -1.68 1.12
CA VAL A 141 24.76 -1.29 2.00
C VAL A 141 23.46 -1.25 1.21
N MET A 142 23.47 -0.64 0.04
CA MET A 142 22.29 -0.55 -0.83
C MET A 142 21.70 -1.94 -1.14
N TRP A 143 22.53 -2.87 -1.64
CA TRP A 143 22.06 -4.21 -1.97
C TRP A 143 21.74 -5.06 -0.72
N GLY A 144 22.49 -4.89 0.35
CA GLY A 144 22.26 -5.61 1.61
C GLY A 144 20.95 -5.21 2.30
N LEU A 145 20.59 -3.93 2.25
CA LEU A 145 19.36 -3.43 2.86
C LEU A 145 18.13 -3.57 1.96
N LEU A 146 18.29 -3.75 0.66
CA LEU A 146 17.17 -3.80 -0.30
C LEU A 146 16.13 -4.86 0.08
N VAL A 147 16.55 -6.09 0.27
CA VAL A 147 15.63 -7.22 0.57
C VAL A 147 14.96 -7.05 1.95
N PRO A 148 15.67 -6.78 3.07
CA PRO A 148 15.04 -6.51 4.34
C PRO A 148 14.03 -5.36 4.29
N THR A 149 14.37 -4.28 3.61
CA THR A 149 13.51 -3.10 3.46
C THR A 149 12.23 -3.42 2.71
N LEU A 150 12.33 -4.15 1.59
CA LEU A 150 11.18 -4.61 0.83
C LEU A 150 10.28 -5.53 1.67
N VAL A 151 10.86 -6.45 2.44
CA VAL A 151 10.10 -7.34 3.32
C VAL A 151 9.34 -6.52 4.36
N VAL A 152 10.00 -5.57 5.05
CA VAL A 152 9.36 -4.71 6.05
C VAL A 152 8.22 -3.90 5.43
N PHE A 153 8.45 -3.29 4.26
CA PHE A 153 7.44 -2.51 3.54
C PHE A 153 6.21 -3.37 3.17
N ILE A 154 6.44 -4.54 2.56
CA ILE A 154 5.37 -5.44 2.09
C ILE A 154 4.59 -6.03 3.27
N VAL A 155 5.28 -6.47 4.32
CA VAL A 155 4.64 -6.99 5.55
C VAL A 155 3.82 -5.89 6.22
N GLY A 156 4.34 -4.67 6.28
CA GLY A 156 3.61 -3.51 6.78
C GLY A 156 2.33 -3.26 6.00
N ALA A 157 2.41 -3.20 4.66
CA ALA A 157 1.27 -3.01 3.77
C ALA A 157 0.23 -4.14 3.91
N ALA A 158 0.69 -5.40 3.94
CA ALA A 158 -0.19 -6.55 4.10
C ALA A 158 -0.91 -6.53 5.47
N THR A 159 -0.19 -6.22 6.56
CA THR A 159 -0.74 -6.13 7.92
C THR A 159 -1.80 -5.02 8.02
N TYR A 160 -1.51 -3.86 7.46
CA TYR A 160 -2.45 -2.75 7.39
C TYR A 160 -3.73 -3.13 6.63
N MET A 161 -3.59 -3.74 5.45
CA MET A 161 -4.72 -4.16 4.63
C MET A 161 -5.56 -5.26 5.31
N CYS A 162 -4.91 -6.22 6.00
CA CYS A 162 -5.58 -7.29 6.76
C CYS A 162 -6.43 -6.76 7.92
N ALA A 163 -6.13 -5.57 8.45
CA ALA A 163 -6.97 -4.97 9.49
C ALA A 163 -8.42 -4.75 9.03
N GLY A 164 -8.66 -4.63 7.70
CA GLY A 164 -10.01 -4.52 7.14
C GLY A 164 -10.77 -3.28 7.61
N LEU A 165 -10.04 -2.19 7.91
CA LEU A 165 -10.59 -0.92 8.40
C LEU A 165 -10.72 0.15 7.29
N GLY A 166 -10.67 -0.25 6.05
CA GLY A 166 -10.66 0.59 4.85
C GLY A 166 -9.32 0.55 4.13
N SER A 167 -9.32 0.92 2.86
CA SER A 167 -8.12 0.95 2.01
C SER A 167 -7.59 2.38 1.87
N SER A 168 -6.31 2.53 1.48
CA SER A 168 -5.81 3.86 1.10
C SER A 168 -6.60 4.40 -0.09
N PRO A 169 -6.75 5.72 -0.25
CA PRO A 169 -7.47 6.29 -1.39
C PRO A 169 -6.87 5.86 -2.73
N TYR A 170 -5.56 5.75 -2.80
CA TYR A 170 -4.83 5.26 -3.96
C TYR A 170 -5.21 3.83 -4.34
N ASP A 171 -5.31 2.93 -3.35
CA ASP A 171 -5.65 1.52 -3.57
C ASP A 171 -7.15 1.31 -3.85
N ALA A 172 -8.01 2.17 -3.33
CA ALA A 172 -9.46 2.10 -3.53
C ALA A 172 -9.88 2.41 -4.98
N LEU A 173 -9.22 3.34 -5.65
CA LEU A 173 -9.61 3.79 -7.00
C LEU A 173 -9.57 2.68 -8.07
N PRO A 174 -8.55 1.81 -8.16
CA PRO A 174 -8.57 0.68 -9.09
C PRO A 174 -9.76 -0.26 -8.87
N PHE A 175 -10.19 -0.49 -7.62
CA PHE A 175 -11.38 -1.30 -7.33
C PHE A 175 -12.67 -0.61 -7.84
N ILE A 176 -12.79 0.70 -7.61
CA ILE A 176 -13.93 1.49 -8.07
C ILE A 176 -14.01 1.46 -9.60
N ILE A 177 -12.88 1.70 -10.27
CA ILE A 177 -12.78 1.66 -11.74
C ILE A 177 -13.15 0.27 -12.26
N SER A 178 -12.65 -0.81 -11.65
CA SER A 178 -12.95 -2.18 -12.03
C SER A 178 -14.43 -2.52 -11.90
N ASN A 179 -15.08 -2.03 -10.85
CA ASN A 179 -16.53 -2.20 -10.68
C ASN A 179 -17.34 -1.51 -11.77
N HIS A 180 -16.83 -0.42 -12.32
CA HIS A 180 -17.48 0.32 -13.41
C HIS A 180 -17.22 -0.32 -14.77
N PHE A 181 -15.98 -0.78 -15.02
CA PHE A 181 -15.55 -1.40 -16.28
C PHE A 181 -15.46 -2.92 -16.18
N LYS A 182 -16.58 -3.61 -16.04
CA LYS A 182 -16.66 -5.08 -15.85
C LYS A 182 -16.00 -5.92 -16.95
N LYS A 183 -15.75 -5.35 -18.14
CA LYS A 183 -15.10 -6.05 -19.26
C LYS A 183 -13.57 -6.11 -19.14
N VAL A 184 -12.97 -5.27 -18.30
CA VAL A 184 -11.51 -5.19 -18.13
C VAL A 184 -11.14 -5.91 -16.83
N PRO A 185 -10.20 -6.86 -16.87
CA PRO A 185 -9.77 -7.57 -15.66
C PRO A 185 -9.12 -6.58 -14.68
N PHE A 186 -9.42 -6.74 -13.39
CA PHE A 186 -8.88 -5.89 -12.31
C PHE A 186 -7.37 -5.69 -12.40
N LYS A 187 -6.63 -6.76 -12.73
CA LYS A 187 -5.17 -6.72 -12.87
C LYS A 187 -4.71 -5.68 -13.90
N ALA A 188 -5.40 -5.59 -15.04
CA ALA A 188 -5.05 -4.62 -16.09
C ALA A 188 -5.32 -3.18 -15.64
N ILE A 189 -6.44 -2.95 -14.92
CA ILE A 189 -6.78 -1.63 -14.36
C ILE A 189 -5.74 -1.23 -13.32
N ARG A 190 -5.39 -2.14 -12.39
CA ARG A 190 -4.38 -1.89 -11.35
C ARG A 190 -3.01 -1.57 -11.96
N MET A 191 -2.57 -2.37 -12.93
CA MET A 191 -1.31 -2.11 -13.62
C MET A 191 -1.32 -0.78 -14.37
N GLY A 192 -2.41 -0.47 -15.07
CA GLY A 192 -2.55 0.82 -15.77
C GLY A 192 -2.50 2.01 -14.80
N TRP A 193 -3.13 1.86 -13.63
CA TRP A 193 -3.11 2.84 -12.55
C TRP A 193 -1.69 3.07 -12.01
N ASP A 194 -1.00 1.97 -11.67
CA ASP A 194 0.38 2.03 -11.17
C ASP A 194 1.35 2.62 -12.22
N ILE A 195 1.18 2.27 -13.49
CA ILE A 195 1.96 2.84 -14.60
C ILE A 195 1.68 4.33 -14.76
N ALA A 196 0.43 4.78 -14.67
CA ALA A 196 0.09 6.20 -14.78
C ALA A 196 0.76 7.03 -13.68
N PHE A 197 0.74 6.55 -12.44
CA PHE A 197 1.41 7.21 -11.32
C PHE A 197 2.93 7.18 -11.45
N MET A 198 3.50 6.07 -11.92
CA MET A 198 4.93 5.95 -12.20
C MET A 198 5.37 6.95 -13.28
N ILE A 199 4.65 7.04 -14.39
CA ILE A 199 4.94 8.00 -15.46
C ILE A 199 4.84 9.43 -14.92
N GLY A 200 3.79 9.74 -14.15
CA GLY A 200 3.64 11.04 -13.52
C GLY A 200 4.82 11.42 -12.62
N GLY A 201 5.29 10.48 -11.80
CA GLY A 201 6.47 10.68 -10.95
C GLY A 201 7.75 10.91 -11.75
N ILE A 202 7.98 10.14 -12.80
CA ILE A 202 9.15 10.29 -13.70
C ILE A 202 9.12 11.65 -14.40
N LEU A 203 7.97 12.06 -14.92
CA LEU A 203 7.82 13.37 -15.59
C LEU A 203 8.09 14.54 -14.62
N LEU A 204 7.83 14.36 -13.34
CA LEU A 204 8.17 15.30 -12.28
C LEU A 204 9.61 15.13 -11.75
N GLY A 205 10.44 14.35 -12.42
CA GLY A 205 11.86 14.19 -12.08
C GLY A 205 12.18 13.18 -10.98
N ALA A 206 11.21 12.43 -10.49
CA ALA A 206 11.48 11.35 -9.53
C ALA A 206 12.21 10.17 -10.21
N LYS A 207 13.12 9.53 -9.49
CA LYS A 207 13.91 8.41 -10.00
C LYS A 207 13.14 7.09 -9.82
N ALA A 208 12.59 6.57 -10.91
CA ALA A 208 12.08 5.21 -10.92
C ALA A 208 13.25 4.21 -11.00
N GLY A 209 13.16 3.15 -10.20
CA GLY A 209 14.16 2.09 -10.17
C GLY A 209 13.55 0.69 -10.29
N ILE A 210 14.39 -0.31 -10.10
CA ILE A 210 13.98 -1.72 -10.18
C ILE A 210 12.91 -2.07 -9.14
N VAL A 211 12.93 -1.41 -7.98
CA VAL A 211 11.92 -1.58 -6.94
C VAL A 211 10.56 -1.08 -7.41
N THR A 212 10.50 0.08 -8.08
CA THR A 212 9.25 0.64 -8.60
C THR A 212 8.58 -0.33 -9.57
N LEU A 213 9.35 -0.89 -10.50
CA LEU A 213 8.86 -1.90 -11.43
C LEU A 213 8.42 -3.18 -10.69
N GLY A 214 9.26 -3.67 -9.77
CA GLY A 214 8.94 -4.84 -8.96
C GLY A 214 7.65 -4.68 -8.15
N VAL A 215 7.49 -3.55 -7.47
CA VAL A 215 6.30 -3.24 -6.68
C VAL A 215 5.06 -3.12 -7.57
N ALA A 216 5.14 -2.40 -8.70
CA ALA A 216 4.01 -2.23 -9.61
C ALA A 216 3.48 -3.57 -10.16
N PHE A 217 4.34 -4.56 -10.41
CA PHE A 217 3.93 -5.85 -10.97
C PHE A 217 3.66 -6.94 -9.93
N PHE A 218 4.40 -6.96 -8.82
CA PHE A 218 4.39 -8.08 -7.87
C PHE A 218 3.75 -7.78 -6.53
N LEU A 219 3.56 -6.51 -6.14
CA LEU A 219 3.03 -6.15 -4.83
C LEU A 219 1.63 -6.75 -4.59
N GLY A 220 0.73 -6.64 -5.56
CA GLY A 220 -0.63 -7.17 -5.47
C GLY A 220 -0.67 -8.68 -5.16
N PRO A 221 -0.04 -9.55 -5.98
CA PRO A 221 0.04 -10.99 -5.69
C PRO A 221 0.68 -11.31 -4.33
N VAL A 222 1.76 -10.62 -3.96
CA VAL A 222 2.46 -10.89 -2.69
C VAL A 222 1.60 -10.49 -1.49
N ILE A 223 0.94 -9.32 -1.55
CA ILE A 223 0.01 -8.90 -0.50
C ILE A 223 -1.12 -9.90 -0.35
N SER A 224 -1.73 -10.37 -1.44
CA SER A 224 -2.84 -11.33 -1.37
C SER A 224 -2.44 -12.67 -0.74
N LEU A 225 -1.23 -13.15 -1.00
CA LEU A 225 -0.68 -14.36 -0.35
C LEU A 225 -0.45 -14.15 1.16
N LEU A 226 0.11 -13.01 1.55
CA LEU A 226 0.32 -12.67 2.95
C LEU A 226 -1.00 -12.49 3.71
N GLN A 227 -1.98 -11.84 3.08
CA GLN A 227 -3.32 -11.68 3.64
C GLN A 227 -3.97 -13.02 3.97
N LYS A 228 -3.90 -14.00 3.07
CA LYS A 228 -4.43 -15.35 3.33
C LYS A 228 -3.81 -15.99 4.57
N LYS A 229 -2.49 -15.92 4.71
CA LYS A 229 -1.79 -16.46 5.89
C LYS A 229 -2.18 -15.72 7.17
N LEU A 230 -2.28 -14.40 7.11
CA LEU A 230 -2.59 -13.57 8.28
C LEU A 230 -4.06 -13.72 8.70
N GLN A 231 -4.99 -13.83 7.75
CA GLN A 231 -6.41 -14.12 8.02
C GLN A 231 -6.60 -15.52 8.61
N TYR A 232 -5.86 -16.50 8.14
CA TYR A 232 -5.87 -17.84 8.75
C TYR A 232 -5.47 -17.77 10.22
N PHE A 233 -4.43 -17.03 10.57
CA PHE A 233 -3.97 -16.83 11.95
C PHE A 233 -5.04 -16.10 12.80
N LEU A 234 -5.71 -15.10 12.23
CA LEU A 234 -6.81 -14.37 12.91
C LEU A 234 -8.07 -15.23 13.09
N ARG A 235 -8.30 -16.22 12.22
CA ARG A 235 -9.46 -17.12 12.25
C ARG A 235 -9.29 -18.23 13.26
N THR A 236 -8.09 -18.74 13.45
CA THR A 236 -7.79 -19.80 14.41
C THR A 236 -7.92 -19.37 15.89
N GLU A 237 -8.02 -18.06 16.16
CA GLU A 237 -8.31 -17.55 17.50
C GLU A 237 -9.81 -17.46 17.84
N THR A 238 -10.72 -17.85 16.95
CA THR A 238 -12.13 -18.04 17.31
C THR A 238 -12.32 -19.51 17.72
N PRO A 239 -12.47 -19.84 19.03
CA PRO A 239 -13.01 -21.13 19.39
C PRO A 239 -14.41 -21.19 18.77
N GLU A 240 -14.71 -22.20 17.98
CA GLU A 240 -16.08 -22.58 17.71
C GLU A 240 -16.75 -22.75 19.07
N ALA A 241 -17.64 -21.81 19.40
CA ALA A 241 -18.55 -22.03 20.49
C ALA A 241 -19.48 -23.16 20.07
N ALA A 242 -19.33 -24.27 20.73
CA ALA A 242 -20.21 -25.43 20.67
C ALA A 242 -21.65 -25.03 21.03
#